data_e079a714349ac9c9c9bb2a3ba9cdbe7d
#
_entry.id   e079a714349ac9c9c9bb2a3ba9cdbe7d
#
_cell.length_a   1.000
_cell.length_b   1.000
_cell.length_c   1.000
_cell.angle_alpha   90.00
_cell.angle_beta   90.00
_cell.angle_gamma   90.00
#
_symmetry.space_group_name_H-M   'P 1'
#
loop_
_entity.id
_entity.type
_entity.pdbx_description
1 polymer ?
#
loop_
_entity_poly.entity_id
_entity_poly.type
_entity_poly.pdbx_seq_one_letter_code
_entity_poly.pdbx_strand_id
1 'polypeptide(L)'
;MALINAPAAGVPEVAYIQPDHLGTPRVVIDPMRNLSIWEWSSKSEVFGNQAPNSDPDGDGVAFELALRFPGQQATDASGLYYNYQREYDPAVGRYSQSDPIGLRGGISSYGYAHSNPIGRLDPLGLNDKHYVPGPAVETPEMAVARNRLQGLADRAAKHIDATCGVKCALPWIRGTLIHSELKRLVDQNCPTSEYATEVSYKDGVVVPYGTAGSSRADVVFGPVNAPTAVYDLKTGWGYISIGQFDAYGQNLPPDTPIHVLRPEGR
;
A
#
# COMPACT_ATOMS: atom_id res chain seq x y z
N MET A 1 0.40 -15.37 -0.92
CA MET A 1 1.27 -15.06 -2.10
C MET A 1 1.90 -16.37 -2.55
N ALA A 2 1.97 -16.64 -3.86
CA ALA A 2 2.63 -17.84 -4.39
C ALA A 2 4.04 -17.47 -4.89
N LEU A 3 5.01 -18.33 -4.60
CA LEU A 3 6.37 -18.28 -5.12
C LEU A 3 6.55 -19.49 -6.06
N ILE A 4 7.11 -19.24 -7.22
CA ILE A 4 7.41 -20.30 -8.18
C ILE A 4 8.92 -20.40 -8.28
N ASN A 5 9.47 -21.53 -7.83
CA ASN A 5 10.86 -21.89 -8.08
C ASN A 5 10.92 -22.68 -9.38
N ALA A 6 11.52 -22.11 -10.42
CA ALA A 6 11.69 -22.73 -11.72
C ALA A 6 13.20 -22.95 -11.98
N PRO A 7 13.77 -24.07 -11.50
CA PRO A 7 15.18 -24.39 -11.78
C PRO A 7 15.40 -24.57 -13.28
N ALA A 8 16.62 -24.29 -13.75
CA ALA A 8 17.00 -24.41 -15.16
C ALA A 8 16.83 -25.85 -15.72
N ALA A 9 16.83 -26.85 -14.84
CA ALA A 9 16.50 -28.24 -15.16
C ALA A 9 15.69 -28.83 -13.99
N GLY A 10 14.43 -29.19 -14.23
CA GLY A 10 13.56 -29.77 -13.22
C GLY A 10 12.09 -29.34 -13.40
N VAL A 11 11.25 -29.83 -12.50
CA VAL A 11 9.82 -29.44 -12.46
C VAL A 11 9.72 -28.16 -11.63
N PRO A 12 8.98 -27.13 -12.08
CA PRO A 12 8.72 -25.95 -11.26
C PRO A 12 8.01 -26.33 -9.96
N GLU A 13 8.52 -25.82 -8.86
CA GLU A 13 7.93 -26.00 -7.53
C GLU A 13 7.16 -24.75 -7.13
N VAL A 14 5.98 -24.95 -6.56
CA VAL A 14 5.16 -23.86 -6.04
C VAL A 14 5.19 -23.91 -4.53
N ALA A 15 5.52 -22.79 -3.91
CA ALA A 15 5.43 -22.60 -2.46
C ALA A 15 4.49 -21.43 -2.13
N TYR A 16 3.80 -21.48 -1.00
CA TYR A 16 2.93 -20.41 -0.55
C TYR A 16 3.56 -19.62 0.59
N ILE A 17 3.74 -18.33 0.37
CA ILE A 17 4.18 -17.40 1.41
C ILE A 17 2.96 -16.95 2.19
N GLN A 18 2.98 -17.15 3.50
CA GLN A 18 2.05 -16.58 4.46
C GLN A 18 2.71 -15.35 5.12
N PRO A 19 2.29 -14.15 4.77
CA PRO A 19 2.77 -12.94 5.41
C PRO A 19 2.02 -12.65 6.71
N ASP A 20 2.60 -11.77 7.53
CA ASP A 20 1.86 -11.12 8.61
C ASP A 20 0.98 -9.97 8.07
N HIS A 21 0.34 -9.26 9.00
CA HIS A 21 -0.55 -8.13 8.69
C HIS A 21 0.14 -6.94 8.00
N LEU A 22 1.47 -6.81 8.10
CA LEU A 22 2.26 -5.79 7.38
C LEU A 22 2.72 -6.26 5.99
N GLY A 23 2.53 -7.53 5.67
CA GLY A 23 3.05 -8.13 4.44
C GLY A 23 4.45 -8.71 4.56
N THR A 24 5.01 -8.78 5.77
CA THR A 24 6.30 -9.43 6.03
C THR A 24 6.15 -10.95 5.91
N PRO A 25 6.95 -11.66 5.09
CA PRO A 25 6.94 -13.11 5.04
C PRO A 25 7.22 -13.72 6.42
N ARG A 26 6.38 -14.64 6.86
CA ARG A 26 6.54 -15.32 8.16
C ARG A 26 6.71 -16.81 8.02
N VAL A 27 5.99 -17.42 7.08
CA VAL A 27 6.05 -18.85 6.80
C VAL A 27 6.02 -19.08 5.30
N VAL A 28 6.80 -20.02 4.82
CA VAL A 28 6.68 -20.58 3.48
C VAL A 28 6.24 -22.04 3.60
N ILE A 29 5.20 -22.40 2.88
CA ILE A 29 4.57 -23.71 2.92
C ILE A 29 4.76 -24.43 1.59
N ASP A 30 5.23 -25.65 1.64
CA ASP A 30 5.12 -26.61 0.53
C ASP A 30 3.69 -27.15 0.48
N PRO A 31 2.88 -26.83 -0.54
CA PRO A 31 1.49 -27.25 -0.62
C PRO A 31 1.34 -28.75 -0.86
N MET A 32 2.35 -29.41 -1.42
CA MET A 32 2.28 -30.84 -1.72
C MET A 32 2.48 -31.69 -0.47
N ARG A 33 3.36 -31.25 0.43
CA ARG A 33 3.62 -31.91 1.73
C ARG A 33 2.79 -31.34 2.88
N ASN A 34 2.22 -30.15 2.68
CA ASN A 34 1.51 -29.37 3.71
C ASN A 34 2.40 -29.12 4.96
N LEU A 35 3.68 -28.78 4.73
CA LEU A 35 4.68 -28.51 5.75
C LEU A 35 5.27 -27.12 5.55
N SER A 36 5.66 -26.47 6.64
CA SER A 36 6.48 -25.26 6.57
C SER A 36 7.91 -25.65 6.18
N ILE A 37 8.44 -24.96 5.18
CA ILE A 37 9.81 -25.17 4.67
C ILE A 37 10.71 -23.97 4.96
N TRP A 38 10.17 -22.90 5.51
CA TRP A 38 10.89 -21.72 5.97
C TRP A 38 10.02 -20.94 6.96
N GLU A 39 10.64 -20.40 8.02
CA GLU A 39 9.96 -19.63 9.04
C GLU A 39 10.82 -18.46 9.54
N TRP A 40 10.20 -17.29 9.71
CA TRP A 40 10.84 -16.13 10.29
C TRP A 40 9.99 -15.56 11.44
N SER A 41 10.37 -15.92 12.66
CA SER A 41 9.63 -15.55 13.86
C SER A 41 9.93 -14.12 14.30
N SER A 42 8.91 -13.43 14.83
CA SER A 42 9.06 -12.14 15.52
C SER A 42 8.83 -12.23 17.02
N LYS A 43 8.73 -13.45 17.57
CA LYS A 43 8.34 -13.66 18.98
C LYS A 43 9.41 -13.23 19.99
N SER A 44 10.69 -13.35 19.64
CA SER A 44 11.82 -13.03 20.53
C SER A 44 12.54 -11.75 20.14
N GLU A 45 12.36 -11.30 18.91
CA GLU A 45 13.06 -10.14 18.34
C GLU A 45 12.21 -9.55 17.20
N VAL A 46 11.92 -8.25 17.27
CA VAL A 46 10.98 -7.59 16.36
C VAL A 46 11.65 -6.79 15.24
N PHE A 47 12.94 -6.48 15.36
CA PHE A 47 13.69 -5.70 14.37
C PHE A 47 14.36 -6.55 13.29
N GLY A 48 14.15 -7.87 13.29
CA GLY A 48 14.60 -8.75 12.22
C GLY A 48 16.03 -9.28 12.38
N ASN A 49 16.65 -9.12 13.55
CA ASN A 49 18.00 -9.63 13.82
C ASN A 49 18.04 -11.18 13.97
N GLN A 50 16.90 -11.80 14.22
CA GLN A 50 16.83 -13.26 14.26
C GLN A 50 16.89 -13.83 12.84
N ALA A 51 17.85 -14.71 12.58
CA ALA A 51 17.90 -15.43 11.31
C ALA A 51 16.63 -16.29 11.11
N PRO A 52 16.13 -16.40 9.87
CA PRO A 52 15.08 -17.34 9.56
C PRO A 52 15.53 -18.80 9.83
N ASN A 53 14.57 -19.66 10.19
CA ASN A 53 14.76 -21.10 10.12
C ASN A 53 14.49 -21.54 8.68
N SER A 54 15.55 -21.97 7.98
CA SER A 54 15.48 -22.37 6.57
C SER A 54 15.16 -23.86 6.36
N ASP A 55 15.07 -24.64 7.43
CA ASP A 55 14.73 -26.07 7.40
C ASP A 55 13.85 -26.42 8.61
N PRO A 56 12.62 -25.89 8.70
CA PRO A 56 11.74 -26.17 9.83
C PRO A 56 11.12 -27.57 9.78
N ASP A 57 11.06 -28.23 8.61
CA ASP A 57 10.57 -29.61 8.45
C ASP A 57 11.65 -30.68 8.71
N GLY A 58 12.93 -30.25 8.84
CA GLY A 58 14.04 -31.12 9.24
C GLY A 58 14.44 -32.14 8.19
N ASP A 59 14.16 -31.88 6.91
CA ASP A 59 14.50 -32.80 5.81
C ASP A 59 15.97 -32.64 5.34
N GLY A 60 16.69 -31.67 5.88
CA GLY A 60 18.09 -31.36 5.57
C GLY A 60 18.26 -30.53 4.30
N VAL A 61 17.15 -30.01 3.72
CA VAL A 61 17.16 -29.15 2.54
C VAL A 61 16.77 -27.73 2.94
N ALA A 62 17.73 -26.80 2.95
CA ALA A 62 17.46 -25.42 3.27
C ALA A 62 16.69 -24.71 2.17
N PHE A 63 15.62 -24.03 2.52
CA PHE A 63 14.88 -23.14 1.63
C PHE A 63 15.38 -21.69 1.78
N GLU A 64 15.79 -21.09 0.66
CA GLU A 64 16.33 -19.72 0.66
C GLU A 64 15.24 -18.69 0.27
N LEU A 65 14.97 -17.75 1.16
CA LEU A 65 14.11 -16.60 0.91
C LEU A 65 14.82 -15.31 1.32
N ALA A 66 15.14 -14.48 0.33
CA ALA A 66 15.80 -13.19 0.58
C ALA A 66 14.86 -12.10 1.11
N LEU A 67 13.55 -12.23 0.96
CA LEU A 67 12.58 -11.23 1.42
C LEU A 67 12.60 -11.09 2.94
N ARG A 68 12.53 -9.81 3.40
CA ARG A 68 12.48 -9.43 4.82
C ARG A 68 11.26 -8.54 5.08
N PHE A 69 11.39 -7.45 5.82
CA PHE A 69 10.29 -6.48 5.93
C PHE A 69 9.90 -5.93 4.55
N PRO A 70 8.66 -5.43 4.36
CA PRO A 70 8.22 -4.91 3.07
C PRO A 70 9.20 -3.90 2.46
N GLY A 71 9.66 -4.19 1.24
CA GLY A 71 10.69 -3.43 0.54
C GLY A 71 12.13 -3.92 0.77
N GLN A 72 12.35 -4.82 1.74
CA GLN A 72 13.68 -5.29 2.10
C GLN A 72 14.05 -6.64 1.47
N GLN A 73 15.33 -6.77 1.16
CA GLN A 73 15.97 -8.01 0.75
C GLN A 73 17.25 -8.22 1.54
N ALA A 74 17.44 -9.41 2.11
CA ALA A 74 18.70 -9.79 2.73
C ALA A 74 19.79 -9.88 1.67
N THR A 75 20.97 -9.36 1.99
CA THR A 75 22.18 -9.49 1.18
C THR A 75 23.18 -10.38 1.92
N ASP A 76 23.60 -11.46 1.29
CA ASP A 76 24.41 -12.50 1.95
C ASP A 76 25.81 -12.01 2.39
N ALA A 77 26.33 -10.97 1.74
CA ALA A 77 27.72 -10.52 1.94
C ALA A 77 27.91 -9.59 3.13
N SER A 78 26.88 -8.82 3.54
CA SER A 78 27.04 -7.74 4.53
C SER A 78 26.27 -7.97 5.83
N GLY A 79 25.30 -8.88 5.84
CA GLY A 79 24.33 -9.01 6.94
C GLY A 79 23.32 -7.88 7.02
N LEU A 80 23.37 -6.93 6.07
CA LEU A 80 22.43 -5.82 5.94
C LEU A 80 21.27 -6.24 5.03
N TYR A 81 20.15 -5.51 5.15
CA TYR A 81 19.01 -5.69 4.26
C TYR A 81 18.91 -4.49 3.33
N TYR A 82 19.06 -4.72 2.03
CA TYR A 82 18.83 -3.71 1.01
C TYR A 82 17.37 -3.22 1.08
N ASN A 83 17.14 -1.91 1.10
CA ASN A 83 15.83 -1.28 1.15
C ASN A 83 15.77 -0.05 0.24
N TYR A 84 15.91 -0.26 -1.08
CA TYR A 84 15.91 0.75 -2.13
C TYR A 84 16.91 1.90 -1.91
N GLN A 85 16.56 2.89 -1.09
CA GLN A 85 17.37 4.11 -0.90
C GLN A 85 18.38 3.99 0.24
N ARG A 86 18.22 2.97 1.09
CA ARG A 86 19.07 2.74 2.26
C ARG A 86 19.31 1.25 2.50
N GLU A 87 20.28 0.96 3.32
CA GLU A 87 20.53 -0.38 3.84
C GLU A 87 20.13 -0.42 5.31
N TYR A 88 19.33 -1.41 5.66
CA TYR A 88 18.86 -1.63 7.01
C TYR A 88 19.79 -2.61 7.74
N ASP A 89 20.21 -2.23 8.94
CA ASP A 89 21.02 -3.08 9.82
C ASP A 89 20.09 -3.69 10.89
N PRO A 90 19.77 -4.99 10.77
CA PRO A 90 18.89 -5.66 11.73
C PRO A 90 19.52 -5.80 13.11
N ALA A 91 20.87 -5.81 13.22
CA ALA A 91 21.56 -5.97 14.50
C ALA A 91 21.36 -4.75 15.42
N VAL A 92 21.13 -3.57 14.85
CA VAL A 92 20.89 -2.34 15.60
C VAL A 92 19.48 -1.75 15.37
N GLY A 93 18.69 -2.38 14.52
CA GLY A 93 17.30 -2.00 14.26
C GLY A 93 17.11 -0.64 13.57
N ARG A 94 18.09 -0.23 12.74
CA ARG A 94 18.09 1.06 12.06
C ARG A 94 18.79 1.01 10.70
N TYR A 95 18.67 2.07 9.93
CA TYR A 95 19.45 2.23 8.69
C TYR A 95 20.90 2.53 8.95
N SER A 96 21.77 2.07 8.07
CA SER A 96 23.21 2.36 8.07
C SER A 96 23.52 3.74 7.46
N GLN A 97 22.62 4.27 6.62
CA GLN A 97 22.73 5.60 6.02
C GLN A 97 21.67 6.57 6.58
N SER A 98 22.02 7.86 6.60
CA SER A 98 21.08 8.92 6.88
C SER A 98 20.00 9.00 5.80
N ASP A 99 18.80 9.40 6.19
CA ASP A 99 17.68 9.58 5.27
C ASP A 99 18.01 10.62 4.18
N PRO A 100 17.92 10.28 2.88
CA PRO A 100 18.15 11.23 1.79
C PRO A 100 17.20 12.43 1.78
N ILE A 101 15.99 12.28 2.34
CA ILE A 101 15.01 13.37 2.47
C ILE A 101 15.13 14.14 3.78
N GLY A 102 16.12 13.77 4.61
CA GLY A 102 16.40 14.41 5.90
C GLY A 102 15.24 14.29 6.90
N LEU A 103 15.01 15.31 7.70
CA LEU A 103 13.96 15.33 8.73
C LEU A 103 12.52 15.24 8.18
N ARG A 104 12.32 15.31 6.87
CA ARG A 104 11.01 15.03 6.25
C ARG A 104 10.60 13.57 6.33
N GLY A 105 11.57 12.65 6.49
CA GLY A 105 11.34 11.23 6.71
C GLY A 105 11.08 10.86 8.18
N GLY A 106 11.20 11.82 9.11
CA GLY A 106 11.02 11.61 10.54
C GLY A 106 12.08 12.33 11.37
N ILE A 107 11.88 12.37 12.69
CA ILE A 107 12.80 13.04 13.63
C ILE A 107 14.17 12.34 13.67
N SER A 108 14.21 11.02 13.47
CA SER A 108 15.42 10.23 13.41
C SER A 108 15.81 9.94 11.97
N SER A 109 16.90 10.54 11.49
CA SER A 109 17.38 10.32 10.11
C SER A 109 17.91 8.90 9.85
N TYR A 110 18.10 8.08 10.88
CA TYR A 110 18.50 6.68 10.78
C TYR A 110 17.43 5.70 11.24
N GLY A 111 16.28 6.18 11.74
CA GLY A 111 15.22 5.34 12.28
C GLY A 111 14.53 4.52 11.19
N TYR A 112 14.25 3.25 11.49
CA TYR A 112 13.35 2.41 10.71
C TYR A 112 11.98 2.40 11.36
N ALA A 113 10.93 2.67 10.57
CA ALA A 113 9.52 2.54 10.98
C ALA A 113 9.21 3.21 12.34
N HIS A 114 9.83 4.36 12.65
CA HIS A 114 9.74 5.06 13.95
C HIS A 114 9.96 4.14 15.18
N SER A 115 10.87 3.19 15.06
CA SER A 115 11.15 2.17 16.09
C SER A 115 9.94 1.28 16.42
N ASN A 116 8.99 1.14 15.49
CA ASN A 116 7.80 0.29 15.63
C ASN A 116 7.62 -0.64 14.41
N PRO A 117 8.51 -1.62 14.19
CA PRO A 117 8.49 -2.48 13.00
C PRO A 117 7.32 -3.48 12.98
N ILE A 118 6.56 -3.60 14.08
CA ILE A 118 5.35 -4.42 14.15
C ILE A 118 4.07 -3.66 13.79
N GLY A 119 4.12 -2.33 13.74
CA GLY A 119 2.98 -1.48 13.39
C GLY A 119 3.23 -0.56 12.21
N ARG A 120 4.46 -0.50 11.71
CA ARG A 120 4.87 0.42 10.64
C ARG A 120 5.85 -0.24 9.68
N LEU A 121 5.90 0.25 8.47
CA LEU A 121 6.80 -0.23 7.43
C LEU A 121 7.37 0.95 6.63
N ASP A 122 8.57 0.78 6.08
CA ASP A 122 9.22 1.76 5.20
C ASP A 122 9.71 1.07 3.91
N PRO A 123 8.83 0.82 2.92
CA PRO A 123 9.15 0.00 1.76
C PRO A 123 10.17 0.61 0.80
N LEU A 124 10.42 1.91 0.90
CA LEU A 124 11.33 2.62 0.01
C LEU A 124 12.61 3.11 0.71
N GLY A 125 12.71 2.93 2.03
CA GLY A 125 13.83 3.46 2.80
C GLY A 125 13.87 5.00 2.81
N LEU A 126 12.72 5.68 2.84
CA LEU A 126 12.63 7.15 2.83
C LEU A 126 11.79 7.72 3.97
N ASN A 127 10.72 7.05 4.35
CA ASN A 127 9.92 7.38 5.52
C ASN A 127 9.06 6.18 5.90
N ASP A 128 8.73 6.09 7.18
CA ASP A 128 7.81 5.09 7.63
C ASP A 128 6.40 5.38 7.11
N LYS A 129 5.75 4.32 6.69
CA LYS A 129 4.31 4.35 6.50
C LYS A 129 3.66 3.86 7.78
N HIS A 130 2.74 4.64 8.30
CA HIS A 130 1.75 4.05 9.20
C HIS A 130 1.11 2.89 8.45
N TYR A 131 1.12 1.69 9.05
CA TYR A 131 0.28 0.64 8.55
C TYR A 131 -1.16 1.14 8.70
N VAL A 132 -1.69 1.59 7.62
CA VAL A 132 -3.12 1.50 7.42
C VAL A 132 -3.32 0.02 7.11
N PRO A 133 -4.11 -0.73 7.88
CA PRO A 133 -4.42 -2.11 7.57
C PRO A 133 -4.67 -2.17 6.08
N GLY A 134 -3.87 -3.00 5.37
CA GLY A 134 -4.09 -3.23 3.95
C GLY A 134 -5.55 -3.54 3.80
N PRO A 135 -6.21 -3.24 2.71
CA PRO A 135 -7.66 -3.15 2.63
C PRO A 135 -8.24 -4.29 3.45
N ALA A 136 -8.94 -3.94 4.52
CA ALA A 136 -9.71 -4.89 5.31
C ALA A 136 -10.34 -5.78 4.27
N VAL A 137 -10.16 -7.09 4.32
CA VAL A 137 -10.45 -8.05 3.25
C VAL A 137 -11.59 -7.48 2.43
N GLU A 138 -11.32 -7.07 1.17
CA GLU A 138 -12.26 -6.29 0.38
C GLU A 138 -13.60 -7.01 0.43
N THR A 139 -14.57 -6.44 1.10
CA THR A 139 -15.88 -7.07 1.23
C THR A 139 -16.51 -7.14 -0.16
N PRO A 140 -17.41 -8.08 -0.42
CA PRO A 140 -18.14 -8.15 -1.69
C PRO A 140 -18.79 -6.79 -2.06
N GLU A 141 -19.27 -6.04 -1.07
CA GLU A 141 -19.89 -4.72 -1.25
C GLU A 141 -18.86 -3.68 -1.70
N MET A 142 -17.67 -3.67 -1.09
CA MET A 142 -16.57 -2.80 -1.49
C MET A 142 -16.07 -3.13 -2.90
N ALA A 143 -16.00 -4.40 -3.26
CA ALA A 143 -15.64 -4.84 -4.62
C ALA A 143 -16.66 -4.39 -5.66
N VAL A 144 -17.95 -4.48 -5.34
CA VAL A 144 -19.05 -3.97 -6.20
C VAL A 144 -18.94 -2.46 -6.36
N ALA A 145 -18.74 -1.73 -5.24
CA ALA A 145 -18.58 -0.27 -5.26
C ALA A 145 -17.36 0.13 -6.09
N ARG A 146 -16.20 -0.52 -5.88
CA ARG A 146 -14.97 -0.27 -6.64
C ARG A 146 -15.16 -0.49 -8.14
N ASN A 147 -15.76 -1.61 -8.55
CA ASN A 147 -16.00 -1.92 -9.96
C ASN A 147 -16.95 -0.90 -10.60
N ARG A 148 -18.01 -0.48 -9.90
CA ARG A 148 -18.91 0.59 -10.36
C ARG A 148 -18.15 1.90 -10.55
N LEU A 149 -17.39 2.33 -9.54
CA LEU A 149 -16.63 3.58 -9.58
C LEU A 149 -15.51 3.57 -10.62
N GLN A 150 -14.83 2.43 -10.80
CA GLN A 150 -13.84 2.25 -11.87
C GLN A 150 -14.49 2.47 -13.26
N GLY A 151 -15.65 1.85 -13.51
CA GLY A 151 -16.37 2.06 -14.77
C GLY A 151 -16.85 3.50 -14.97
N LEU A 152 -17.16 4.26 -13.90
CA LEU A 152 -17.45 5.69 -13.97
C LEU A 152 -16.19 6.51 -14.26
N ALA A 153 -15.06 6.18 -13.64
CA ALA A 153 -13.78 6.83 -13.87
C ALA A 153 -13.29 6.64 -15.33
N ASP A 154 -13.45 5.43 -15.89
CA ASP A 154 -13.12 5.13 -17.29
C ASP A 154 -14.00 5.94 -18.26
N ARG A 155 -15.29 6.03 -17.97
CA ARG A 155 -16.23 6.88 -18.76
C ARG A 155 -15.88 8.36 -18.66
N ALA A 156 -15.51 8.86 -17.47
CA ALA A 156 -15.08 10.24 -17.27
C ALA A 156 -13.84 10.55 -18.11
N ALA A 157 -12.80 9.70 -18.06
CA ALA A 157 -11.59 9.87 -18.84
C ALA A 157 -11.89 9.86 -20.34
N LYS A 158 -12.65 8.86 -20.82
CA LYS A 158 -13.03 8.73 -22.23
C LYS A 158 -13.80 9.96 -22.73
N HIS A 159 -14.74 10.48 -21.92
CA HIS A 159 -15.50 11.69 -22.26
C HIS A 159 -14.59 12.91 -22.36
N ILE A 160 -13.72 13.12 -21.40
CA ILE A 160 -12.79 14.25 -21.38
C ILE A 160 -11.79 14.14 -22.55
N ASP A 161 -11.23 12.97 -22.82
CA ASP A 161 -10.32 12.76 -23.95
C ASP A 161 -10.98 13.05 -25.32
N ALA A 162 -12.27 12.76 -25.44
CA ALA A 162 -13.04 13.03 -26.65
C ALA A 162 -13.41 14.51 -26.83
N THR A 163 -13.56 15.27 -25.74
CA THR A 163 -14.18 16.61 -25.77
C THR A 163 -13.21 17.76 -25.45
N CYS A 164 -12.14 17.49 -24.73
CA CYS A 164 -11.25 18.52 -24.19
C CYS A 164 -10.31 19.18 -25.24
N GLY A 165 -10.01 18.51 -26.34
CA GLY A 165 -9.13 19.02 -27.41
C GLY A 165 -7.75 19.40 -26.91
N VAL A 166 -7.20 20.51 -27.44
CA VAL A 166 -5.83 21.00 -27.12
C VAL A 166 -5.63 21.35 -25.64
N LYS A 167 -6.68 21.63 -24.87
CA LYS A 167 -6.56 21.96 -23.45
C LYS A 167 -6.04 20.76 -22.64
N CYS A 168 -6.33 19.54 -23.07
CA CYS A 168 -5.85 18.31 -22.44
C CYS A 168 -4.40 17.94 -22.80
N ALA A 169 -3.71 18.74 -23.61
CA ALA A 169 -2.27 18.57 -23.80
C ALA A 169 -1.47 18.78 -22.49
N LEU A 170 -2.06 19.51 -21.52
CA LEU A 170 -1.49 19.69 -20.19
C LEU A 170 -2.07 18.63 -19.24
N PRO A 171 -1.25 17.67 -18.73
CA PRO A 171 -1.72 16.54 -17.94
C PRO A 171 -2.52 16.94 -16.69
N TRP A 172 -2.15 18.06 -16.05
CA TRP A 172 -2.84 18.56 -14.84
C TRP A 172 -4.24 19.11 -15.15
N ILE A 173 -4.45 19.75 -16.32
CA ILE A 173 -5.79 20.19 -16.75
C ILE A 173 -6.67 18.98 -17.02
N ARG A 174 -6.13 18.00 -17.79
CA ARG A 174 -6.83 16.75 -18.07
C ARG A 174 -7.23 16.06 -16.76
N GLY A 175 -6.31 15.94 -15.80
CA GLY A 175 -6.59 15.34 -14.50
C GLY A 175 -7.73 16.03 -13.77
N THR A 176 -7.69 17.35 -13.64
CA THR A 176 -8.74 18.13 -12.96
C THR A 176 -10.11 17.95 -13.61
N LEU A 177 -10.17 17.91 -14.95
CA LEU A 177 -11.42 17.72 -15.69
C LEU A 177 -11.99 16.31 -15.47
N ILE A 178 -11.14 15.28 -15.42
CA ILE A 178 -11.57 13.90 -15.14
C ILE A 178 -12.14 13.78 -13.73
N HIS A 179 -11.51 14.39 -12.71
CA HIS A 179 -12.04 14.43 -11.34
C HIS A 179 -13.42 15.08 -11.31
N SER A 180 -13.58 16.25 -11.96
CA SER A 180 -14.86 16.96 -12.02
C SER A 180 -15.94 16.14 -12.72
N GLU A 181 -15.58 15.44 -13.80
CA GLU A 181 -16.52 14.58 -14.53
C GLU A 181 -16.86 13.32 -13.75
N LEU A 182 -15.90 12.70 -13.05
CA LEU A 182 -16.19 11.57 -12.17
C LEU A 182 -17.20 11.98 -11.09
N LYS A 183 -16.94 13.11 -10.42
CA LYS A 183 -17.89 13.65 -9.44
C LYS A 183 -19.30 13.75 -10.02
N ARG A 184 -19.46 14.41 -11.19
CA ARG A 184 -20.75 14.56 -11.87
C ARG A 184 -21.42 13.20 -12.16
N LEU A 185 -20.63 12.24 -12.63
CA LEU A 185 -21.14 10.89 -12.95
C LEU A 185 -21.55 10.12 -11.68
N VAL A 186 -20.79 10.22 -10.59
CA VAL A 186 -21.17 9.60 -9.31
C VAL A 186 -22.46 10.22 -8.77
N ASP A 187 -22.54 11.54 -8.70
CA ASP A 187 -23.72 12.26 -8.20
C ASP A 187 -25.00 11.94 -9.01
N GLN A 188 -24.84 11.60 -10.31
CA GLN A 188 -25.98 11.26 -11.19
C GLN A 188 -26.36 9.77 -11.21
N ASN A 189 -25.40 8.87 -10.96
CA ASN A 189 -25.61 7.44 -11.19
C ASN A 189 -25.51 6.57 -9.92
N CYS A 190 -25.13 7.16 -8.77
CA CYS A 190 -25.02 6.46 -7.52
C CYS A 190 -25.99 7.01 -6.48
N PRO A 191 -26.57 6.17 -5.61
CA PRO A 191 -27.45 6.63 -4.53
C PRO A 191 -26.69 7.54 -3.56
N THR A 192 -27.21 8.72 -3.27
CA THR A 192 -26.62 9.67 -2.30
C THR A 192 -26.66 9.17 -0.86
N SER A 193 -27.43 8.13 -0.58
CA SER A 193 -27.44 7.43 0.70
C SER A 193 -26.22 6.53 0.92
N GLU A 194 -25.53 6.13 -0.18
CA GLU A 194 -24.39 5.22 -0.15
C GLU A 194 -23.11 5.89 -0.61
N TYR A 195 -23.18 6.94 -1.42
CA TYR A 195 -22.00 7.58 -2.02
C TYR A 195 -22.04 9.09 -1.77
N ALA A 196 -20.89 9.63 -1.38
CA ALA A 196 -20.64 11.05 -1.30
C ALA A 196 -19.34 11.40 -2.03
N THR A 197 -19.26 12.60 -2.63
CA THR A 197 -18.10 13.05 -3.39
C THR A 197 -17.46 14.26 -2.72
N GLU A 198 -16.12 14.41 -2.88
CA GLU A 198 -15.33 15.56 -2.43
C GLU A 198 -15.47 15.85 -0.92
N VAL A 199 -15.50 14.80 -0.09
CA VAL A 199 -15.65 14.92 1.37
C VAL A 199 -14.29 15.22 2.00
N SER A 200 -14.23 16.28 2.79
CA SER A 200 -13.01 16.67 3.53
C SER A 200 -13.05 16.15 4.96
N TYR A 201 -11.93 15.57 5.39
CA TYR A 201 -11.74 15.02 6.74
C TYR A 201 -10.56 15.66 7.43
N LYS A 202 -10.68 15.85 8.74
CA LYS A 202 -9.59 16.24 9.63
C LYS A 202 -9.76 15.55 10.97
N ASP A 203 -8.69 14.89 11.44
CA ASP A 203 -8.67 14.18 12.74
C ASP A 203 -9.87 13.23 12.92
N GLY A 204 -10.24 12.50 11.86
CA GLY A 204 -11.33 11.51 11.86
C GLY A 204 -12.74 12.10 11.69
N VAL A 205 -12.90 13.42 11.53
CA VAL A 205 -14.21 14.05 11.40
C VAL A 205 -14.38 14.78 10.07
N VAL A 206 -15.61 14.85 9.58
CA VAL A 206 -15.96 15.62 8.38
C VAL A 206 -15.85 17.11 8.67
N VAL A 207 -15.14 17.83 7.81
CA VAL A 207 -14.92 19.29 7.94
C VAL A 207 -15.29 20.01 6.64
N PRO A 208 -15.56 21.34 6.68
CA PRO A 208 -15.82 22.13 5.48
C PRO A 208 -14.65 22.06 4.49
N TYR A 209 -14.98 22.14 3.19
CA TYR A 209 -13.99 22.25 2.13
C TYR A 209 -13.01 23.42 2.37
N GLY A 210 -11.72 23.18 2.17
CA GLY A 210 -10.69 24.22 2.35
C GLY A 210 -10.19 24.36 3.80
N THR A 211 -10.63 23.51 4.73
CA THR A 211 -10.08 23.48 6.09
C THR A 211 -8.58 23.16 6.05
N ALA A 212 -7.76 24.01 6.66
CA ALA A 212 -6.31 23.85 6.68
C ALA A 212 -5.93 22.52 7.36
N GLY A 213 -5.04 21.76 6.69
CA GLY A 213 -4.57 20.45 7.16
C GLY A 213 -5.56 19.30 6.99
N SER A 214 -6.73 19.51 6.34
CA SER A 214 -7.67 18.42 5.99
C SER A 214 -7.21 17.63 4.76
N SER A 215 -7.67 16.39 4.68
CA SER A 215 -7.58 15.54 3.48
C SER A 215 -8.95 15.45 2.81
N ARG A 216 -8.98 15.45 1.47
CA ARG A 216 -10.22 15.34 0.70
C ARG A 216 -10.27 14.03 -0.06
N ALA A 217 -11.27 13.21 0.20
CA ALA A 217 -11.57 12.01 -0.54
C ALA A 217 -12.39 12.32 -1.80
N ASP A 218 -12.02 11.79 -2.96
CA ASP A 218 -12.76 12.01 -4.21
C ASP A 218 -14.13 11.37 -4.15
N VAL A 219 -14.23 10.13 -3.66
CA VAL A 219 -15.51 9.43 -3.43
C VAL A 219 -15.46 8.68 -2.11
N VAL A 220 -16.50 8.79 -1.34
CA VAL A 220 -16.74 8.04 -0.09
C VAL A 220 -17.87 7.05 -0.35
N PHE A 221 -17.69 5.81 0.06
CA PHE A 221 -18.70 4.76 0.08
C PHE A 221 -19.09 4.44 1.52
N GLY A 222 -20.39 4.44 1.79
CA GLY A 222 -20.98 4.31 3.11
C GLY A 222 -21.22 5.66 3.81
N PRO A 223 -21.59 5.65 5.09
CA PRO A 223 -21.83 6.86 5.87
C PRO A 223 -20.59 7.75 5.96
N VAL A 224 -20.70 9.04 5.70
CA VAL A 224 -19.54 9.96 5.69
C VAL A 224 -18.80 10.03 7.02
N ASN A 225 -19.47 9.82 8.16
CA ASN A 225 -18.85 9.83 9.49
C ASN A 225 -18.25 8.48 9.89
N ALA A 226 -18.53 7.40 9.14
CA ALA A 226 -18.00 6.06 9.34
C ALA A 226 -17.91 5.36 7.97
N PRO A 227 -17.04 5.82 7.06
CA PRO A 227 -16.97 5.31 5.71
C PRO A 227 -16.62 3.84 5.66
N THR A 228 -17.34 3.09 4.82
CA THR A 228 -16.98 1.70 4.51
C THR A 228 -15.69 1.64 3.71
N ALA A 229 -15.49 2.61 2.80
CA ALA A 229 -14.26 2.81 2.06
C ALA A 229 -14.19 4.22 1.48
N VAL A 230 -12.98 4.69 1.16
CA VAL A 230 -12.76 5.86 0.32
C VAL A 230 -12.05 5.48 -0.97
N TYR A 231 -12.35 6.21 -2.04
CA TYR A 231 -11.78 6.00 -3.36
C TYR A 231 -11.13 7.29 -3.83
N ASP A 232 -9.86 7.20 -4.23
CA ASP A 232 -9.05 8.31 -4.71
C ASP A 232 -8.71 8.09 -6.18
N LEU A 233 -9.03 9.07 -7.03
CA LEU A 233 -8.82 8.99 -8.47
C LEU A 233 -7.40 9.44 -8.83
N LYS A 234 -6.65 8.61 -9.54
CA LYS A 234 -5.33 8.94 -10.07
C LYS A 234 -5.33 8.92 -11.59
N THR A 235 -5.17 10.08 -12.17
CA THR A 235 -5.10 10.28 -13.63
C THR A 235 -3.65 10.35 -14.09
N GLY A 236 -3.16 9.33 -14.79
CA GLY A 236 -1.77 9.22 -15.26
C GLY A 236 -0.97 8.17 -14.48
N TRP A 237 0.36 8.30 -14.46
CA TRP A 237 1.27 7.38 -13.76
C TRP A 237 1.25 7.51 -12.22
N GLY A 238 0.32 8.34 -11.70
CA GLY A 238 0.24 8.68 -10.29
C GLY A 238 -0.15 7.52 -9.39
N TYR A 239 0.67 7.26 -8.40
CA TYR A 239 0.29 6.56 -7.18
C TYR A 239 -0.20 7.60 -6.17
N ILE A 240 -0.96 7.18 -5.15
CA ILE A 240 -1.12 8.04 -3.98
C ILE A 240 0.28 8.34 -3.48
N SER A 241 0.65 9.63 -3.44
CA SER A 241 1.95 10.00 -2.87
C SER A 241 1.99 9.64 -1.38
N ILE A 242 3.17 9.35 -0.87
CA ILE A 242 3.37 9.04 0.55
C ILE A 242 2.73 10.11 1.43
N GLY A 243 3.00 11.39 1.15
CA GLY A 243 2.40 12.49 1.93
C GLY A 243 0.87 12.57 1.85
N GLN A 244 0.26 12.18 0.74
CA GLN A 244 -1.20 12.11 0.62
C GLN A 244 -1.77 10.90 1.37
N PHE A 245 -1.06 9.77 1.33
CA PHE A 245 -1.46 8.57 2.06
C PHE A 245 -1.37 8.79 3.57
N ASP A 246 -0.29 9.43 4.05
CA ASP A 246 -0.12 9.81 5.45
C ASP A 246 -1.19 10.81 5.89
N ALA A 247 -1.49 11.79 5.04
CA ALA A 247 -2.55 12.75 5.29
C ALA A 247 -3.93 12.08 5.39
N TYR A 248 -4.20 11.06 4.58
CA TYR A 248 -5.41 10.24 4.72
C TYR A 248 -5.41 9.44 6.03
N GLY A 249 -4.29 8.79 6.36
CA GLY A 249 -4.16 8.02 7.61
C GLY A 249 -4.35 8.86 8.88
N GLN A 250 -3.99 10.15 8.84
CA GLN A 250 -4.19 11.09 9.94
C GLN A 250 -5.61 11.66 9.99
N ASN A 251 -6.22 11.89 8.84
CA ASN A 251 -7.44 12.68 8.73
C ASN A 251 -8.72 11.87 8.54
N LEU A 252 -8.65 10.66 7.97
CA LEU A 252 -9.83 9.79 7.84
C LEU A 252 -10.21 9.16 9.18
N PRO A 253 -11.48 8.75 9.36
CA PRO A 253 -11.86 7.90 10.47
C PRO A 253 -10.96 6.66 10.55
N PRO A 254 -10.62 6.17 11.77
CA PRO A 254 -9.77 5.00 11.94
C PRO A 254 -10.23 3.81 11.11
N ASP A 255 -9.28 3.02 10.62
CA ASP A 255 -9.51 1.79 9.86
C ASP A 255 -10.29 1.95 8.54
N THR A 256 -10.42 3.19 8.02
CA THR A 256 -11.07 3.44 6.72
C THR A 256 -10.20 2.92 5.57
N PRO A 257 -10.67 1.92 4.79
CA PRO A 257 -9.97 1.42 3.61
C PRO A 257 -9.85 2.49 2.52
N ILE A 258 -8.67 2.58 1.88
CA ILE A 258 -8.39 3.52 0.79
C ILE A 258 -8.13 2.72 -0.48
N HIS A 259 -8.91 2.99 -1.52
CA HIS A 259 -8.76 2.37 -2.83
C HIS A 259 -8.39 3.41 -3.89
N VAL A 260 -7.58 3.01 -4.87
CA VAL A 260 -7.22 3.88 -5.99
C VAL A 260 -8.02 3.49 -7.22
N LEU A 261 -8.67 4.47 -7.82
CA LEU A 261 -9.30 4.35 -9.13
C LEU A 261 -8.31 4.83 -10.19
N ARG A 262 -8.14 4.05 -11.26
CA ARG A 262 -7.25 4.37 -12.37
C ARG A 262 -7.99 4.22 -13.68
N PRO A 263 -8.42 5.32 -14.31
CA PRO A 263 -9.10 5.23 -15.58
C PRO A 263 -8.17 4.68 -16.68
N GLU A 264 -8.72 3.84 -17.55
CA GLU A 264 -8.02 3.35 -18.73
C GLU A 264 -7.72 4.53 -19.69
N GLY A 265 -6.48 4.59 -20.18
CA GLY A 265 -6.09 5.54 -21.23
C GLY A 265 -4.94 6.49 -20.86
N ARG A 266 -3.79 6.19 -21.49
CA ARG A 266 -2.43 6.82 -21.53
C ARG A 266 -1.62 6.71 -20.26
#